data_fc6c2b6f6cb156f23e730276a1dbb41b
#
_entry.id   fc6c2b6f6cb156f23e730276a1dbb41b
#
_cell.length_a   1.000
_cell.length_b   1.000
_cell.length_c   1.000
_cell.angle_alpha   90.00
_cell.angle_beta   90.00
_cell.angle_gamma   90.00
#
_symmetry.space_group_name_H-M   'P 1'
#
loop_
_entity.id
_entity.type
_entity.pdbx_description
1 polymer ?
#
loop_
_entity_poly.entity_id
_entity_poly.type
_entity_poly.pdbx_seq_one_letter_code
_entity_poly.pdbx_strand_id
1 'polypeptide(L)'
;MATDIKAEVKTGVKAQDRALLDEMADSAELHLAKAYFIRFLPFVKIMEPPPGRGSITFENWGHLMEVCEHLETQKLLVWLKSRQTGASWLLAAYSLWMTLYRHGALVLLLSQGEEEAKALLWKCKYVYDALPEALKIPIGTDSRQELTFPSMASAIRALPSTEKAGRSATASLVVMDEADFHEYAESSFAAVKPTIDDSGGQLVMVSTANSTSSKSLFKTTYREASRNGFTKVFYGWNVRPGWDNAWY
;
A
#
# COMPACT_ATOMS: atom_id res chain seq x y z
N MET A 1 2.45 20.64 -48.21
CA MET A 1 2.31 21.78 -47.29
C MET A 1 1.92 21.44 -45.85
N ALA A 2 1.44 20.25 -45.51
CA ALA A 2 1.07 19.90 -44.12
C ALA A 2 2.21 19.16 -43.34
N THR A 3 3.29 18.76 -44.04
CA THR A 3 4.40 18.00 -43.48
C THR A 3 5.52 18.88 -42.94
N ASP A 4 5.64 20.12 -43.42
CA ASP A 4 6.70 21.05 -43.02
C ASP A 4 6.40 21.81 -41.71
N ILE A 5 5.13 22.02 -41.38
CA ILE A 5 4.72 22.76 -40.17
C ILE A 5 5.02 21.95 -38.90
N LYS A 6 5.02 20.62 -38.95
CA LYS A 6 5.38 19.75 -37.80
C LYS A 6 6.87 19.67 -37.52
N ALA A 7 7.73 19.98 -38.47
CA ALA A 7 9.17 20.01 -38.31
C ALA A 7 9.67 21.34 -37.71
N GLU A 8 9.04 22.47 -38.05
CA GLU A 8 9.39 23.80 -37.53
C GLU A 8 9.00 24.01 -36.06
N VAL A 9 7.96 23.37 -35.58
CA VAL A 9 7.55 23.45 -34.15
C VAL A 9 8.55 22.71 -33.21
N LYS A 10 9.37 21.79 -33.73
CA LYS A 10 10.35 21.05 -32.93
C LYS A 10 11.67 21.76 -32.67
N THR A 11 11.98 22.87 -33.33
CA THR A 11 13.28 23.55 -33.25
C THR A 11 13.26 24.93 -32.60
N GLY A 12 12.12 25.40 -32.10
CA GLY A 12 11.93 26.78 -31.65
C GLY A 12 11.97 27.05 -30.13
N VAL A 13 11.95 25.99 -29.29
CA VAL A 13 12.00 26.18 -27.83
C VAL A 13 13.48 26.37 -27.42
N LYS A 14 13.81 27.55 -26.88
CA LYS A 14 15.14 27.82 -26.36
C LYS A 14 15.48 26.79 -25.26
N ALA A 15 16.75 26.44 -25.11
CA ALA A 15 17.21 25.47 -24.10
C ALA A 15 16.75 25.85 -22.67
N GLN A 16 16.68 27.14 -22.37
CA GLN A 16 16.17 27.68 -21.11
C GLN A 16 14.67 27.43 -20.93
N ASP A 17 13.87 27.61 -21.98
CA ASP A 17 12.42 27.37 -21.93
C ASP A 17 12.14 25.88 -21.76
N ARG A 18 12.98 25.03 -22.36
CA ARG A 18 12.90 23.57 -22.21
C ARG A 18 13.23 23.12 -20.78
N ALA A 19 14.30 23.65 -20.19
CA ALA A 19 14.66 23.38 -18.80
C ALA A 19 13.56 23.84 -17.82
N LEU A 20 12.93 24.99 -18.07
CA LEU A 20 11.82 25.48 -17.27
C LEU A 20 10.57 24.59 -17.41
N LEU A 21 10.27 24.11 -18.60
CA LEU A 21 9.16 23.19 -18.83
C LEU A 21 9.39 21.83 -18.14
N ASP A 22 10.62 21.31 -18.18
CA ASP A 22 10.99 20.07 -17.51
C ASP A 22 10.89 20.24 -15.98
N GLU A 23 11.36 21.35 -15.40
CA GLU A 23 11.21 21.66 -13.97
C GLU A 23 9.75 21.80 -13.54
N MET A 24 8.92 22.44 -14.37
CA MET A 24 7.48 22.55 -14.11
C MET A 24 6.77 21.18 -14.20
N ALA A 25 7.18 20.31 -15.13
CA ALA A 25 6.64 18.96 -15.27
C ALA A 25 7.02 18.10 -14.04
N ASP A 26 8.29 18.14 -13.62
CA ASP A 26 8.76 17.44 -12.42
C ASP A 26 8.01 17.90 -11.17
N SER A 27 7.83 19.23 -11.02
CA SER A 27 7.06 19.80 -9.92
C SER A 27 5.59 19.33 -9.93
N ALA A 28 4.97 19.28 -11.10
CA ALA A 28 3.59 18.80 -11.25
C ALA A 28 3.46 17.29 -10.88
N GLU A 29 4.41 16.46 -11.32
CA GLU A 29 4.44 15.04 -10.96
C GLU A 29 4.57 14.82 -9.46
N LEU A 30 5.43 15.57 -8.78
CA LEU A 30 5.58 15.52 -7.33
C LEU A 30 4.28 15.92 -6.60
N HIS A 31 3.56 16.93 -7.09
CA HIS A 31 2.27 17.32 -6.54
C HIS A 31 1.22 16.22 -6.75
N LEU A 32 1.16 15.62 -7.93
CA LEU A 32 0.26 14.51 -8.22
C LEU A 32 0.58 13.28 -7.36
N ALA A 33 1.87 12.98 -7.13
CA ALA A 33 2.29 11.89 -6.26
C ALA A 33 1.82 12.06 -4.81
N LYS A 34 1.81 13.30 -4.30
CA LYS A 34 1.29 13.61 -2.96
C LYS A 34 -0.25 13.51 -2.90
N ALA A 35 -0.94 13.84 -3.99
CA ALA A 35 -2.40 13.85 -4.06
C ALA A 35 -2.99 12.46 -4.31
N TYR A 36 -2.40 11.66 -5.18
CA TYR A 36 -2.91 10.37 -5.67
C TYR A 36 -1.91 9.26 -5.48
N PHE A 37 -2.34 8.17 -4.84
CA PHE A 37 -1.46 7.04 -4.54
C PHE A 37 -0.85 6.39 -5.80
N ILE A 38 -1.65 6.22 -6.85
CA ILE A 38 -1.16 5.63 -8.11
C ILE A 38 0.00 6.45 -8.74
N ARG A 39 0.02 7.79 -8.52
CA ARG A 39 1.09 8.67 -8.96
C ARG A 39 2.32 8.66 -8.06
N PHE A 40 2.19 8.12 -6.84
CA PHE A 40 3.29 7.91 -5.92
C PHE A 40 4.11 6.66 -6.27
N LEU A 41 3.50 5.64 -6.85
CA LEU A 41 4.13 4.34 -7.13
C LEU A 41 5.41 4.41 -7.99
N PRO A 42 5.54 5.30 -9.00
CA PRO A 42 6.79 5.43 -9.76
C PRO A 42 8.03 5.79 -8.91
N PHE A 43 7.83 6.39 -7.74
CA PHE A 43 8.89 6.74 -6.81
C PHE A 43 9.18 5.66 -5.77
N VAL A 44 8.36 4.63 -5.71
CA VAL A 44 8.50 3.52 -4.74
C VAL A 44 9.59 2.56 -5.17
N LYS A 45 10.52 2.28 -4.26
CA LYS A 45 11.49 1.19 -4.42
C LYS A 45 11.20 0.07 -3.44
N ILE A 46 11.43 -1.15 -3.89
CA ILE A 46 11.26 -2.38 -3.11
C ILE A 46 12.56 -3.18 -3.09
N MET A 47 12.68 -4.11 -2.15
CA MET A 47 13.82 -5.00 -2.04
C MET A 47 13.46 -6.40 -2.53
N GLU A 48 14.17 -6.87 -3.55
CA GLU A 48 14.20 -8.28 -3.92
C GLU A 48 15.44 -8.94 -3.30
N PRO A 49 15.28 -9.88 -2.35
CA PRO A 49 16.44 -10.54 -1.74
C PRO A 49 17.19 -11.40 -2.78
N PRO A 50 18.49 -11.66 -2.61
CA PRO A 50 19.26 -12.54 -3.47
C PRO A 50 18.60 -13.95 -3.61
N PRO A 51 18.61 -14.53 -4.82
CA PRO A 51 19.30 -14.11 -6.05
C PRO A 51 18.56 -13.02 -6.87
N GLY A 52 17.60 -12.31 -6.29
CA GLY A 52 16.88 -11.22 -6.93
C GLY A 52 17.74 -9.98 -7.20
N ARG A 53 17.09 -8.95 -7.74
CA ARG A 53 17.75 -7.74 -8.28
C ARG A 53 18.17 -6.71 -7.22
N GLY A 54 17.95 -6.97 -5.94
CA GLY A 54 18.22 -6.01 -4.86
C GLY A 54 17.17 -4.89 -4.80
N SER A 55 17.61 -3.64 -4.72
CA SER A 55 16.69 -2.48 -4.74
C SER A 55 16.22 -2.18 -6.15
N ILE A 56 14.92 -2.30 -6.38
CA ILE A 56 14.28 -2.06 -7.69
C ILE A 56 13.11 -1.10 -7.54
N THR A 57 12.75 -0.41 -8.61
CA THR A 57 11.50 0.36 -8.67
C THR A 57 10.32 -0.60 -8.65
N PHE A 58 9.26 -0.23 -7.92
CA PHE A 58 8.02 -0.99 -7.86
C PHE A 58 7.41 -1.11 -9.27
N GLU A 59 7.19 -2.34 -9.70
CA GLU A 59 6.63 -2.60 -11.03
C GLU A 59 5.10 -2.53 -10.99
N ASN A 60 4.53 -1.76 -11.91
CA ASN A 60 3.09 -1.55 -12.03
C ASN A 60 2.43 -2.76 -12.73
N TRP A 61 2.34 -3.88 -12.04
CA TRP A 61 1.63 -5.05 -12.56
C TRP A 61 0.12 -4.76 -12.63
N GLY A 62 -0.55 -5.21 -13.70
CA GLY A 62 -1.95 -4.88 -13.97
C GLY A 62 -2.88 -5.11 -12.78
N HIS A 63 -2.78 -6.27 -12.13
CA HIS A 63 -3.59 -6.59 -10.96
C HIS A 63 -3.33 -5.66 -9.75
N LEU A 64 -2.10 -5.14 -9.59
CA LEU A 64 -1.79 -4.19 -8.52
C LEU A 64 -2.39 -2.81 -8.82
N MET A 65 -2.49 -2.43 -10.08
CA MET A 65 -3.16 -1.19 -10.48
C MET A 65 -4.67 -1.24 -10.20
N GLU A 66 -5.32 -2.38 -10.47
CA GLU A 66 -6.72 -2.60 -10.09
C GLU A 66 -6.91 -2.52 -8.56
N VAL A 67 -5.97 -3.07 -7.78
CA VAL A 67 -6.00 -2.93 -6.31
C VAL A 67 -5.83 -1.48 -5.88
N CYS A 68 -5.00 -0.68 -6.55
CA CYS A 68 -4.88 0.75 -6.24
C CYS A 68 -6.22 1.49 -6.39
N GLU A 69 -6.98 1.19 -7.44
CA GLU A 69 -8.32 1.77 -7.62
C GLU A 69 -9.27 1.35 -6.47
N HIS A 70 -9.19 0.10 -6.03
CA HIS A 70 -9.95 -0.33 -4.85
C HIS A 70 -9.49 0.35 -3.57
N LEU A 71 -8.19 0.54 -3.35
CA LEU A 71 -7.65 1.24 -2.18
C LEU A 71 -8.09 2.70 -2.13
N GLU A 72 -8.25 3.35 -3.29
CA GLU A 72 -8.71 4.75 -3.35
C GLU A 72 -10.23 4.90 -3.20
N THR A 73 -11.01 3.86 -3.49
CA THR A 73 -12.48 3.96 -3.57
C THR A 73 -13.25 3.16 -2.54
N GLN A 74 -12.66 2.08 -2.00
CA GLN A 74 -13.36 1.15 -1.12
C GLN A 74 -12.93 1.29 0.33
N LYS A 75 -13.88 1.35 1.25
CA LYS A 75 -13.60 1.40 2.69
C LYS A 75 -13.25 0.03 3.28
N LEU A 76 -13.89 -1.02 2.79
CA LEU A 76 -13.72 -2.38 3.28
C LEU A 76 -13.27 -3.28 2.13
N LEU A 77 -12.06 -3.80 2.21
CA LEU A 77 -11.46 -4.63 1.17
C LEU A 77 -11.02 -5.97 1.75
N VAL A 78 -11.43 -7.07 1.13
CA VAL A 78 -10.92 -8.41 1.43
C VAL A 78 -10.27 -9.02 0.19
N TRP A 79 -8.95 -9.22 0.28
CA TRP A 79 -8.11 -9.60 -0.84
C TRP A 79 -7.48 -10.97 -0.64
N LEU A 80 -8.00 -11.98 -1.36
CA LEU A 80 -7.41 -13.31 -1.46
C LEU A 80 -6.37 -13.33 -2.59
N LYS A 81 -5.17 -13.76 -2.29
CA LYS A 81 -4.04 -13.74 -3.23
C LYS A 81 -3.20 -15.01 -3.19
N SER A 82 -2.47 -15.27 -4.24
CA SER A 82 -1.32 -16.18 -4.21
C SER A 82 -0.10 -15.52 -3.56
N ARG A 83 0.88 -16.31 -3.21
CA ARG A 83 2.17 -15.81 -2.70
C ARG A 83 2.90 -15.00 -3.76
N GLN A 84 3.73 -14.05 -3.33
CA GLN A 84 4.65 -13.27 -4.17
C GLN A 84 3.98 -12.45 -5.28
N THR A 85 2.76 -11.98 -5.06
CA THR A 85 2.01 -11.12 -5.99
C THR A 85 2.21 -9.61 -5.74
N GLY A 86 3.19 -9.21 -4.93
CA GLY A 86 3.50 -7.80 -4.66
C GLY A 86 2.65 -7.12 -3.58
N ALA A 87 1.64 -7.82 -3.02
CA ALA A 87 0.65 -7.24 -2.13
C ALA A 87 1.22 -6.53 -0.90
N SER A 88 2.13 -7.16 -0.14
CA SER A 88 2.66 -6.55 1.09
C SER A 88 3.51 -5.30 0.80
N TRP A 89 4.20 -5.22 -0.34
CA TRP A 89 4.92 -4.01 -0.75
C TRP A 89 3.97 -2.90 -1.17
N LEU A 90 2.89 -3.23 -1.90
CA LEU A 90 1.85 -2.26 -2.26
C LEU A 90 1.19 -1.65 -1.02
N LEU A 91 0.80 -2.51 -0.06
CA LEU A 91 0.15 -2.06 1.17
C LEU A 91 1.10 -1.28 2.08
N ALA A 92 2.40 -1.62 2.11
CA ALA A 92 3.41 -0.83 2.79
C ALA A 92 3.56 0.56 2.17
N ALA A 93 3.63 0.65 0.83
CA ALA A 93 3.69 1.92 0.11
C ALA A 93 2.42 2.77 0.33
N TYR A 94 1.24 2.13 0.31
CA TYR A 94 -0.03 2.82 0.57
C TYR A 94 -0.13 3.36 2.00
N SER A 95 0.27 2.55 2.98
CA SER A 95 0.33 2.94 4.39
C SER A 95 1.24 4.14 4.61
N LEU A 96 2.41 4.12 3.99
CA LEU A 96 3.36 5.23 4.04
C LEU A 96 2.79 6.49 3.36
N TRP A 97 2.28 6.36 2.14
CA TRP A 97 1.69 7.47 1.40
C TRP A 97 0.57 8.16 2.19
N MET A 98 -0.30 7.38 2.83
CA MET A 98 -1.39 7.91 3.65
C MET A 98 -0.85 8.74 4.82
N THR A 99 0.19 8.28 5.51
CA THR A 99 0.77 9.01 6.65
C THR A 99 1.62 10.20 6.23
N LEU A 100 2.24 10.16 5.06
CA LEU A 100 2.99 11.31 4.56
C LEU A 100 2.08 12.46 4.11
N TYR A 101 0.89 12.16 3.56
CA TYR A 101 0.11 13.18 2.86
C TYR A 101 -1.34 13.34 3.35
N ARG A 102 -1.75 12.64 4.40
CA ARG A 102 -3.05 12.81 5.05
C ARG A 102 -2.84 13.22 6.50
N HIS A 103 -3.17 14.47 6.81
CA HIS A 103 -3.00 15.02 8.16
C HIS A 103 -3.80 14.22 9.19
N GLY A 104 -3.18 13.91 10.32
CA GLY A 104 -3.80 13.14 11.41
C GLY A 104 -3.98 11.65 11.13
N ALA A 105 -3.41 11.12 10.01
CA ALA A 105 -3.59 9.72 9.66
C ALA A 105 -2.89 8.79 10.66
N LEU A 106 -3.65 7.85 11.21
CA LEU A 106 -3.13 6.73 11.98
C LEU A 106 -3.34 5.44 11.18
N VAL A 107 -2.24 4.75 10.86
CA VAL A 107 -2.24 3.45 10.18
C VAL A 107 -1.85 2.37 11.17
N LEU A 108 -2.66 1.33 11.26
CA LEU A 108 -2.38 0.14 12.06
C LEU A 108 -2.06 -1.04 11.14
N LEU A 109 -0.89 -1.62 11.34
CA LEU A 109 -0.43 -2.82 10.63
C LEU A 109 -0.54 -4.01 11.58
N LEU A 110 -1.45 -4.92 11.27
CA LEU A 110 -1.61 -6.19 11.99
C LEU A 110 -1.14 -7.33 11.07
N SER A 111 -0.51 -8.33 11.64
CA SER A 111 -0.14 -9.55 10.93
C SER A 111 -0.31 -10.76 11.84
N GLN A 112 -0.07 -11.97 11.31
CA GLN A 112 -0.22 -13.22 12.07
C GLN A 112 0.60 -13.25 13.37
N GLY A 113 1.74 -12.52 13.41
CA GLY A 113 2.60 -12.39 14.56
C GLY A 113 3.25 -11.01 14.65
N GLU A 114 3.95 -10.76 15.77
CA GLU A 114 4.62 -9.48 16.02
C GLU A 114 5.76 -9.21 15.04
N GLU A 115 6.55 -10.22 14.72
CA GLU A 115 7.71 -10.07 13.83
C GLU A 115 7.25 -9.81 12.38
N GLU A 116 6.15 -10.41 11.95
CA GLU A 116 5.56 -10.16 10.62
C GLU A 116 4.97 -8.75 10.53
N ALA A 117 4.33 -8.26 11.59
CA ALA A 117 3.85 -6.87 11.65
C ALA A 117 5.03 -5.87 11.58
N LYS A 118 6.12 -6.14 12.32
CA LYS A 118 7.37 -5.36 12.24
C LYS A 118 8.01 -5.43 10.86
N ALA A 119 7.98 -6.60 10.22
CA ALA A 119 8.50 -6.76 8.85
C ALA A 119 7.68 -5.94 7.83
N LEU A 120 6.37 -5.79 8.03
CA LEU A 120 5.55 -4.93 7.18
C LEU A 120 5.87 -3.44 7.41
N LEU A 121 6.07 -3.02 8.67
CA LEU A 121 6.54 -1.67 9.00
C LEU A 121 7.94 -1.39 8.44
N TRP A 122 8.84 -2.37 8.49
CA TRP A 122 10.16 -2.25 7.86
C TRP A 122 10.06 -1.96 6.36
N LYS A 123 9.09 -2.58 5.65
CA LYS A 123 8.86 -2.27 4.23
C LYS A 123 8.41 -0.81 4.04
N CYS A 124 7.56 -0.27 4.91
CA CYS A 124 7.18 1.15 4.87
C CYS A 124 8.42 2.04 5.00
N LYS A 125 9.28 1.73 5.98
CA LYS A 125 10.54 2.46 6.19
C LYS A 125 11.47 2.34 4.98
N TYR A 126 11.64 1.13 4.44
CA TYR A 126 12.48 0.92 3.25
C TYR A 126 12.02 1.79 2.07
N VAL A 127 10.71 1.84 1.82
CA VAL A 127 10.13 2.72 0.80
C VAL A 127 10.45 4.17 1.11
N TYR A 128 10.25 4.63 2.36
CA TYR A 128 10.54 6.00 2.78
C TYR A 128 12.00 6.38 2.55
N ASP A 129 12.94 5.53 2.98
CA ASP A 129 14.38 5.79 2.85
C ASP A 129 14.81 5.97 1.39
N ALA A 130 14.14 5.27 0.48
CA ALA A 130 14.41 5.30 -0.96
C ALA A 130 13.68 6.42 -1.73
N LEU A 131 12.76 7.16 -1.10
CA LEU A 131 12.05 8.27 -1.75
C LEU A 131 12.99 9.44 -2.08
N PRO A 132 12.70 10.19 -3.16
CA PRO A 132 13.29 11.51 -3.38
C PRO A 132 13.03 12.46 -2.19
N GLU A 133 13.97 13.33 -1.86
CA GLU A 133 13.85 14.28 -0.74
C GLU A 133 12.60 15.18 -0.86
N ALA A 134 12.21 15.56 -2.08
CA ALA A 134 11.02 16.38 -2.33
C ALA A 134 9.69 15.71 -1.93
N LEU A 135 9.69 14.38 -1.76
CA LEU A 135 8.54 13.60 -1.30
C LEU A 135 8.62 13.22 0.18
N LYS A 136 9.76 13.46 0.85
CA LYS A 136 9.94 13.14 2.26
C LYS A 136 9.35 14.19 3.18
N ILE A 137 8.83 13.75 4.28
CA ILE A 137 8.44 14.55 5.44
C ILE A 137 9.30 14.07 6.61
N PRO A 138 9.89 14.95 7.42
CA PRO A 138 10.78 14.55 8.50
C PRO A 138 10.13 13.57 9.47
N ILE A 139 10.85 12.49 9.78
CA ILE A 139 10.46 11.47 10.77
C ILE A 139 10.67 12.04 12.18
N GLY A 140 9.75 11.74 13.09
CA GLY A 140 9.90 11.93 14.53
C GLY A 140 10.43 10.68 15.20
N THR A 141 9.56 9.70 15.40
CA THR A 141 9.94 8.37 15.94
C THR A 141 10.22 7.41 14.80
N ASP A 142 11.33 6.70 14.90
CA ASP A 142 11.72 5.60 14.04
C ASP A 142 12.11 4.40 14.92
N SER A 143 11.17 3.51 15.09
CA SER A 143 11.36 2.29 15.89
C SER A 143 10.94 1.04 15.13
N ARG A 144 11.15 -0.13 15.72
CA ARG A 144 10.66 -1.38 15.14
C ARG A 144 9.13 -1.53 15.16
N GLN A 145 8.43 -0.70 15.94
CA GLN A 145 6.97 -0.80 16.13
C GLN A 145 6.22 0.44 15.67
N GLU A 146 6.89 1.57 15.47
CA GLU A 146 6.24 2.83 15.14
C GLU A 146 7.13 3.71 14.26
N LEU A 147 6.50 4.35 13.29
CA LEU A 147 7.04 5.40 12.45
C LEU A 147 6.12 6.60 12.54
N THR A 148 6.62 7.78 12.96
CA THR A 148 5.80 8.98 13.13
C THR A 148 6.27 10.14 12.27
N PHE A 149 5.32 11.00 11.89
CA PHE A 149 5.55 12.24 11.14
C PHE A 149 4.90 13.40 11.89
N PRO A 150 5.62 14.06 12.83
CA PRO A 150 5.05 15.06 13.73
C PRO A 150 4.40 16.24 13.01
N SER A 151 4.97 16.72 11.91
CA SER A 151 4.40 17.84 11.13
C SER A 151 3.06 17.48 10.46
N MET A 152 2.77 16.20 10.29
CA MET A 152 1.50 15.69 9.78
C MET A 152 0.60 15.17 10.89
N ALA A 153 1.04 15.18 12.15
CA ALA A 153 0.34 14.54 13.27
C ALA A 153 -0.06 13.08 12.95
N SER A 154 0.74 12.35 12.19
CA SER A 154 0.43 11.03 11.65
C SER A 154 1.43 9.97 12.09
N ALA A 155 1.00 8.71 12.07
CA ALA A 155 1.82 7.57 12.49
C ALA A 155 1.43 6.27 11.80
N ILE A 156 2.42 5.36 11.66
CA ILE A 156 2.21 3.95 11.34
C ILE A 156 2.64 3.14 12.56
N ARG A 157 1.80 2.21 13.00
CA ARG A 157 2.08 1.31 14.13
C ARG A 157 1.95 -0.13 13.72
N ALA A 158 2.98 -0.91 14.01
CA ALA A 158 2.94 -2.38 13.91
C ALA A 158 2.41 -2.95 15.22
N LEU A 159 1.30 -3.65 15.15
CA LEU A 159 0.65 -4.27 16.31
C LEU A 159 0.63 -5.79 16.14
N PRO A 160 0.98 -6.57 17.16
CA PRO A 160 0.76 -8.00 17.13
C PRO A 160 -0.74 -8.30 17.11
N SER A 161 -1.12 -9.42 16.49
CA SER A 161 -2.49 -9.93 16.60
C SER A 161 -2.74 -10.41 18.04
N THR A 162 -3.40 -9.60 18.85
CA THR A 162 -3.78 -9.89 20.23
C THR A 162 -5.22 -9.50 20.48
N GLU A 163 -5.83 -10.04 21.55
CA GLU A 163 -7.20 -9.72 21.93
C GLU A 163 -7.47 -8.22 22.15
N LYS A 164 -6.44 -7.43 22.41
CA LYS A 164 -6.53 -6.00 22.71
C LYS A 164 -6.00 -5.11 21.59
N ALA A 165 -5.54 -5.69 20.48
CA ALA A 165 -4.96 -4.92 19.39
C ALA A 165 -5.96 -3.90 18.84
N GLY A 166 -5.58 -2.63 18.83
CA GLY A 166 -6.37 -1.55 18.22
C GLY A 166 -7.55 -0.99 19.02
N ARG A 167 -7.83 -1.45 20.24
CA ARG A 167 -9.03 -1.05 21.02
C ARG A 167 -9.17 0.46 21.32
N SER A 168 -8.08 1.21 21.34
CA SER A 168 -8.11 2.64 21.74
C SER A 168 -7.65 3.58 20.61
N ALA A 169 -7.59 3.11 19.37
CA ALA A 169 -7.03 3.88 18.28
C ALA A 169 -8.09 4.18 17.23
N THR A 170 -8.38 5.46 16.99
CA THR A 170 -9.17 5.91 15.84
C THR A 170 -8.29 5.86 14.61
N ALA A 171 -8.31 4.72 13.90
CA ALA A 171 -7.45 4.49 12.76
C ALA A 171 -8.05 5.03 11.45
N SER A 172 -7.20 5.64 10.62
CA SER A 172 -7.54 6.00 9.24
C SER A 172 -7.44 4.81 8.29
N LEU A 173 -6.51 3.89 8.59
CA LEU A 173 -6.33 2.65 7.84
C LEU A 173 -5.92 1.52 8.81
N VAL A 174 -6.55 0.38 8.66
CA VAL A 174 -6.10 -0.88 9.27
C VAL A 174 -5.75 -1.86 8.16
N VAL A 175 -4.53 -2.37 8.17
CA VAL A 175 -4.08 -3.46 7.30
C VAL A 175 -3.93 -4.72 8.13
N MET A 176 -4.67 -5.76 7.78
CA MET A 176 -4.51 -7.11 8.34
C MET A 176 -3.84 -7.99 7.27
N ASP A 177 -2.50 -8.06 7.30
CA ASP A 177 -1.72 -8.92 6.39
C ASP A 177 -1.69 -10.35 6.90
N GLU A 178 -1.77 -11.32 5.99
CA GLU A 178 -1.94 -12.75 6.24
C GLU A 178 -3.12 -13.06 7.21
N ALA A 179 -4.25 -12.36 7.00
CA ALA A 179 -5.40 -12.36 7.89
C ALA A 179 -6.04 -13.74 8.13
N ASP A 180 -5.87 -14.70 7.21
CA ASP A 180 -6.35 -16.08 7.36
C ASP A 180 -5.55 -16.90 8.40
N PHE A 181 -4.40 -16.36 8.85
CA PHE A 181 -3.49 -17.01 9.81
C PHE A 181 -3.46 -16.32 11.18
N HIS A 182 -4.25 -15.26 11.40
CA HIS A 182 -4.28 -14.58 12.69
C HIS A 182 -4.99 -15.44 13.74
N GLU A 183 -4.32 -15.68 14.85
CA GLU A 183 -4.87 -16.42 16.00
C GLU A 183 -6.06 -15.66 16.63
N TYR A 184 -5.93 -14.32 16.74
CA TYR A 184 -6.93 -13.45 17.36
C TYR A 184 -7.67 -12.58 16.34
N ALA A 185 -7.91 -13.11 15.13
CA ALA A 185 -8.52 -12.35 14.05
C ALA A 185 -9.88 -11.73 14.44
N GLU A 186 -10.75 -12.51 15.08
CA GLU A 186 -12.10 -12.09 15.45
C GLU A 186 -12.09 -11.00 16.52
N SER A 187 -11.27 -11.14 17.56
CA SER A 187 -11.15 -10.13 18.61
C SER A 187 -10.46 -8.85 18.11
N SER A 188 -9.43 -8.96 17.29
CA SER A 188 -8.79 -7.80 16.64
C SER A 188 -9.76 -7.07 15.73
N PHE A 189 -10.52 -7.79 14.90
CA PHE A 189 -11.54 -7.23 14.04
C PHE A 189 -12.65 -6.52 14.85
N ALA A 190 -13.18 -7.17 15.89
CA ALA A 190 -14.18 -6.59 16.77
C ALA A 190 -13.66 -5.32 17.49
N ALA A 191 -12.35 -5.23 17.74
CA ALA A 191 -11.73 -4.07 18.34
C ALA A 191 -11.57 -2.89 17.36
N VAL A 192 -11.19 -3.14 16.10
CA VAL A 192 -10.88 -2.09 15.12
C VAL A 192 -12.09 -1.67 14.28
N LYS A 193 -13.02 -2.59 13.99
CA LYS A 193 -14.15 -2.31 13.08
C LYS A 193 -15.02 -1.13 13.53
N PRO A 194 -15.42 -1.00 14.81
CA PRO A 194 -16.20 0.15 15.28
C PRO A 194 -15.45 1.48 15.10
N THR A 195 -14.13 1.50 15.32
CA THR A 195 -13.33 2.72 15.19
C THR A 195 -13.21 3.17 13.72
N ILE A 196 -13.13 2.20 12.80
CA ILE A 196 -13.15 2.45 11.35
C ILE A 196 -14.52 2.98 10.91
N ASP A 197 -15.60 2.40 11.39
CA ASP A 197 -16.97 2.83 11.04
C ASP A 197 -17.24 4.27 11.52
N ASP A 198 -16.82 4.60 12.72
CA ASP A 198 -17.00 5.93 13.31
C ASP A 198 -16.13 7.01 12.64
N SER A 199 -14.86 6.70 12.38
CA SER A 199 -13.91 7.62 11.74
C SER A 199 -14.08 7.75 10.22
N GLY A 200 -14.83 6.86 9.58
CA GLY A 200 -14.88 6.73 8.13
C GLY A 200 -13.58 6.19 7.54
N GLY A 201 -12.75 5.53 8.35
CA GLY A 201 -11.49 4.92 7.97
C GLY A 201 -11.64 3.71 7.04
N GLN A 202 -10.53 3.08 6.74
CA GLN A 202 -10.44 1.95 5.81
C GLN A 202 -9.90 0.70 6.50
N LEU A 203 -10.45 -0.46 6.14
CA LEU A 203 -9.95 -1.77 6.56
C LEU A 203 -9.63 -2.64 5.35
N VAL A 204 -8.40 -3.10 5.28
CA VAL A 204 -7.90 -4.02 4.25
C VAL A 204 -7.47 -5.32 4.89
N MET A 205 -8.16 -6.39 4.58
CA MET A 205 -7.77 -7.76 4.93
C MET A 205 -7.15 -8.42 3.71
N VAL A 206 -5.91 -8.86 3.80
CA VAL A 206 -5.21 -9.55 2.72
C VAL A 206 -4.62 -10.85 3.21
N SER A 207 -4.73 -11.93 2.45
CA SER A 207 -4.14 -13.23 2.82
C SER A 207 -3.97 -14.17 1.63
N THR A 208 -3.05 -15.10 1.78
CA THR A 208 -3.13 -16.40 1.11
C THR A 208 -4.14 -17.28 1.83
N ALA A 209 -4.67 -18.33 1.17
CA ALA A 209 -5.59 -19.26 1.81
C ALA A 209 -4.84 -20.19 2.78
N ASN A 210 -5.32 -20.25 4.02
CA ASN A 210 -4.86 -21.23 5.00
C ASN A 210 -5.58 -22.57 4.76
N SER A 211 -4.85 -23.57 4.27
CA SER A 211 -5.41 -24.90 3.97
C SER A 211 -5.73 -25.73 5.21
N THR A 212 -5.15 -25.38 6.36
CA THR A 212 -5.33 -26.15 7.60
C THR A 212 -6.61 -25.82 8.35
N SER A 213 -7.25 -24.69 8.06
CA SER A 213 -8.52 -24.28 8.65
C SER A 213 -9.60 -24.18 7.57
N SER A 214 -10.72 -24.84 7.77
CA SER A 214 -11.89 -24.73 6.89
C SER A 214 -12.70 -23.45 7.11
N LYS A 215 -12.57 -22.84 8.29
CA LYS A 215 -13.31 -21.65 8.72
C LYS A 215 -12.39 -20.68 9.44
N SER A 216 -12.42 -19.42 9.03
CA SER A 216 -11.74 -18.30 9.70
C SER A 216 -12.56 -17.02 9.47
N LEU A 217 -12.24 -15.96 10.21
CA LEU A 217 -12.82 -14.63 9.95
C LEU A 217 -12.58 -14.20 8.49
N PHE A 218 -11.36 -14.35 7.98
CA PHE A 218 -11.01 -13.98 6.62
C PHE A 218 -11.87 -14.71 5.59
N LYS A 219 -11.98 -16.05 5.71
CA LYS A 219 -12.79 -16.88 4.79
C LYS A 219 -14.27 -16.54 4.85
N THR A 220 -14.79 -16.32 6.05
CA THR A 220 -16.20 -15.92 6.25
C THR A 220 -16.45 -14.56 5.62
N THR A 221 -15.58 -13.57 5.91
CA THR A 221 -15.66 -12.22 5.32
C THR A 221 -15.61 -12.27 3.80
N TYR A 222 -14.70 -13.07 3.24
CA TYR A 222 -14.56 -13.21 1.78
C TYR A 222 -15.77 -13.85 1.12
N ARG A 223 -16.32 -14.93 1.70
CA ARG A 223 -17.49 -15.63 1.16
C ARG A 223 -18.75 -14.77 1.22
N GLU A 224 -18.91 -13.99 2.27
CA GLU A 224 -20.08 -13.17 2.54
C GLU A 224 -19.93 -11.72 2.09
N ALA A 225 -18.94 -11.40 1.27
CA ALA A 225 -18.61 -10.03 0.86
C ALA A 225 -19.81 -9.26 0.27
N SER A 226 -20.71 -9.95 -0.45
CA SER A 226 -21.96 -9.35 -0.97
C SER A 226 -22.96 -8.90 0.10
N ARG A 227 -22.77 -9.30 1.37
CA ARG A 227 -23.69 -9.03 2.48
C ARG A 227 -23.06 -8.20 3.60
N ASN A 228 -21.74 -8.21 3.73
CA ASN A 228 -21.02 -7.58 4.84
C ASN A 228 -20.36 -6.25 4.47
N GLY A 229 -20.59 -5.74 3.26
CA GLY A 229 -20.06 -4.47 2.78
C GLY A 229 -18.60 -4.49 2.34
N PHE A 230 -17.94 -5.65 2.33
CA PHE A 230 -16.59 -5.79 1.81
C PHE A 230 -16.58 -5.93 0.28
N THR A 231 -15.67 -5.23 -0.37
CA THR A 231 -15.28 -5.53 -1.74
C THR A 231 -14.28 -6.69 -1.73
N LYS A 232 -14.62 -7.79 -2.41
CA LYS A 232 -13.72 -8.94 -2.51
C LYS A 232 -12.89 -8.89 -3.78
N VAL A 233 -11.62 -9.21 -3.63
CA VAL A 233 -10.65 -9.29 -4.74
C VAL A 233 -9.95 -10.64 -4.69
N PHE A 234 -9.70 -11.22 -5.86
CA PHE A 234 -8.93 -12.47 -6.00
C PHE A 234 -7.91 -12.37 -7.11
N TYR A 235 -6.66 -12.69 -6.77
CA TYR A 235 -5.61 -12.85 -7.76
C TYR A 235 -4.81 -14.14 -7.52
N GLY A 236 -4.83 -15.01 -8.53
CA GLY A 236 -4.08 -16.26 -8.57
C GLY A 236 -2.58 -16.03 -8.83
N TRP A 237 -1.84 -17.11 -8.93
CA TRP A 237 -0.40 -17.08 -9.19
C TRP A 237 -0.05 -16.51 -10.59
N ASN A 238 -0.92 -16.76 -11.56
CA ASN A 238 -0.77 -16.39 -12.97
C ASN A 238 -0.83 -14.88 -13.28
N VAL A 239 -1.16 -14.05 -12.29
CA VAL A 239 -1.13 -12.58 -12.46
C VAL A 239 0.29 -12.02 -12.37
N ARG A 240 1.24 -12.79 -11.82
CA ARG A 240 2.64 -12.38 -11.75
C ARG A 240 3.29 -12.51 -13.13
N PRO A 241 3.92 -11.44 -13.66
CA PRO A 241 4.63 -11.49 -14.92
C PRO A 241 5.70 -12.58 -14.94
N GLY A 242 5.74 -13.36 -16.04
CA GLY A 242 6.68 -14.47 -16.20
C GLY A 242 6.27 -15.78 -15.52
N TRP A 243 5.11 -15.80 -14.82
CA TRP A 243 4.54 -17.03 -14.28
C TRP A 243 3.39 -17.48 -15.18
N ASP A 244 3.70 -18.38 -16.09
CA ASP A 244 2.75 -18.99 -17.02
C ASP A 244 2.53 -20.49 -16.71
N ASN A 245 1.77 -21.17 -17.54
CA ASN A 245 1.52 -22.60 -17.37
C ASN A 245 2.78 -23.46 -17.49
N ALA A 246 3.86 -22.98 -18.13
CA ALA A 246 5.15 -23.68 -18.19
C ALA A 246 5.95 -23.53 -16.89
N TRP A 247 5.67 -22.47 -16.11
CA TRP A 247 6.26 -22.26 -14.78
C TRP A 247 5.61 -23.17 -13.73
N TYR A 248 4.30 -23.43 -13.83
CA TYR A 248 3.53 -24.29 -12.89
C TYR A 248 3.72 -25.75 -13.22
#